data_e4b338054cdb58b4acc30495f29f7941
#
_entry.id   e4b338054cdb58b4acc30495f29f7941
#
_cell.length_a   1.000
_cell.length_b   1.000
_cell.length_c   1.000
_cell.angle_alpha   90.00
_cell.angle_beta   90.00
_cell.angle_gamma   90.00
#
_symmetry.space_group_name_H-M   'P 1'
#
loop_
_entity.id
_entity.type
_entity.pdbx_description
1 polymer ?
#
loop_
_entity_poly.entity_id
_entity_poly.type
_entity_poly.pdbx_seq_one_letter_code
_entity_poly.pdbx_strand_id
1 'polypeptide(L)'
;LHKAIRRQRQMCIRDRICTYIDSHFREEIHRDELAELVYLNTDYMSRMFKKEKGVSISNYILQKRVDEAKKLLCGSSIPINTVSLHIGYSNFSYFTKMFKENTGLTPLEYRRKFGEETHV
;
A
#
# COMPACT_ATOMS: atom_id res chain seq x y z
N LEU A 1 -31.93 -13.02 4.11
CA LEU A 1 -31.10 -13.90 3.30
C LEU A 1 -30.65 -13.21 2.00
N HIS A 2 -31.61 -12.64 1.29
CA HIS A 2 -31.33 -11.93 0.04
C HIS A 2 -30.47 -10.69 0.27
N LYS A 3 -30.66 -10.01 1.38
CA LYS A 3 -29.85 -8.85 1.72
C LYS A 3 -28.40 -9.24 1.98
N ALA A 4 -28.17 -10.35 2.64
CA ALA A 4 -26.82 -10.83 2.92
C ALA A 4 -26.10 -11.24 1.63
N ILE A 5 -26.81 -11.95 0.75
CA ILE A 5 -26.27 -12.35 -0.54
C ILE A 5 -25.97 -11.14 -1.40
N ARG A 6 -26.87 -10.16 -1.38
CA ARG A 6 -26.68 -8.93 -2.14
C ARG A 6 -25.48 -8.14 -1.67
N ARG A 7 -25.24 -8.07 -0.37
CA ARG A 7 -24.08 -7.40 0.20
C ARG A 7 -22.79 -8.08 -0.22
N GLN A 8 -22.77 -9.41 -0.26
CA GLN A 8 -21.62 -10.16 -0.69
C GLN A 8 -21.31 -9.92 -2.17
N ARG A 9 -22.36 -9.82 -2.98
CA ARG A 9 -22.21 -9.56 -4.42
C ARG A 9 -21.89 -8.11 -4.72
N GLN A 10 -22.46 -7.21 -3.92
CA GLN A 10 -22.28 -5.77 -4.08
C GLN A 10 -21.34 -5.27 -3.02
N MET A 11 -20.10 -5.73 -3.13
CA MET A 11 -19.06 -5.23 -2.24
C MET A 11 -19.08 -3.71 -2.23
N CYS A 12 -18.95 -3.12 -1.05
CA CYS A 12 -18.86 -1.68 -0.88
C CYS A 12 -17.78 -1.12 -1.82
N ILE A 13 -18.04 0.03 -2.41
CA ILE A 13 -17.10 0.66 -3.34
C ILE A 13 -15.74 0.84 -2.70
N ARG A 14 -15.70 1.31 -1.44
CA ARG A 14 -14.46 1.42 -0.69
C ARG A 14 -13.74 0.08 -0.61
N ASP A 15 -14.47 -0.98 -0.30
CA ASP A 15 -13.87 -2.31 -0.15
C ASP A 15 -13.34 -2.85 -1.48
N ARG A 16 -14.01 -2.53 -2.58
CA ARG A 16 -13.51 -2.90 -3.91
C ARG A 16 -12.18 -2.24 -4.20
N ILE A 17 -12.10 -0.95 -3.89
CA ILE A 17 -10.87 -0.19 -4.11
C ILE A 17 -9.75 -0.75 -3.23
N CYS A 18 -10.04 -1.01 -1.96
CA CYS A 18 -9.05 -1.57 -1.03
C CYS A 18 -8.58 -2.94 -1.49
N THR A 19 -9.50 -3.81 -1.93
CA THR A 19 -9.16 -5.15 -2.41
C THR A 19 -8.25 -5.07 -3.62
N TYR A 20 -8.56 -4.18 -4.55
CA TYR A 20 -7.73 -4.00 -5.74
C TYR A 20 -6.33 -3.52 -5.35
N ILE A 21 -6.26 -2.53 -4.48
CA ILE A 21 -4.97 -1.99 -4.01
C ILE A 21 -4.16 -3.06 -3.28
N ASP A 22 -4.80 -3.83 -2.42
CA ASP A 22 -4.12 -4.89 -1.66
C ASP A 22 -3.47 -5.92 -2.58
N SER A 23 -4.05 -6.13 -3.75
CA SER A 23 -3.51 -7.08 -4.74
C SER A 23 -2.51 -6.47 -5.69
N HIS A 24 -2.50 -5.14 -5.86
CA HIS A 24 -1.74 -4.47 -6.91
C HIS A 24 -0.82 -3.34 -6.41
N PHE A 25 -0.66 -3.17 -5.11
CA PHE A 25 0.09 -2.01 -4.59
C PHE A 25 1.57 -2.02 -4.99
N ARG A 26 2.11 -3.16 -5.38
CA ARG A 26 3.49 -3.26 -5.85
C ARG A 26 3.67 -2.75 -7.27
N GLU A 27 2.57 -2.54 -7.97
CA GLU A 27 2.57 -2.04 -9.33
C GLU A 27 2.18 -0.56 -9.33
N GLU A 28 2.32 0.08 -10.48
CA GLU A 28 1.85 1.46 -10.62
C GLU A 28 0.33 1.44 -10.73
N ILE A 29 -0.32 2.17 -9.83
CA ILE A 29 -1.78 2.27 -9.81
C ILE A 29 -2.18 3.71 -10.10
N HIS A 30 -3.01 3.90 -11.12
CA HIS A 30 -3.55 5.21 -11.48
C HIS A 30 -4.97 5.32 -10.94
N ARG A 31 -5.31 6.52 -10.44
CA ARG A 31 -6.65 6.74 -9.89
C ARG A 31 -7.74 6.53 -10.93
N ASP A 32 -7.44 6.81 -12.20
CA ASP A 32 -8.40 6.60 -13.28
C ASP A 32 -8.78 5.13 -13.43
N GLU A 33 -7.83 4.22 -13.23
CA GLU A 33 -8.10 2.79 -13.25
C GLU A 33 -9.08 2.40 -12.16
N LEU A 34 -8.87 2.94 -10.96
CA LEU A 34 -9.75 2.66 -9.84
C LEU A 34 -11.15 3.21 -10.07
N ALA A 35 -11.22 4.41 -10.65
CA ALA A 35 -12.50 5.03 -10.96
C ALA A 35 -13.31 4.19 -11.96
N GLU A 36 -12.64 3.65 -12.97
CA GLU A 36 -13.28 2.77 -13.95
C GLU A 36 -13.76 1.49 -13.28
N LEU A 37 -12.98 0.96 -12.36
CA LEU A 37 -13.32 -0.28 -11.66
C LEU A 37 -14.64 -0.15 -10.90
N VAL A 38 -14.90 1.02 -10.34
CA VAL A 38 -16.09 1.26 -9.54
C VAL A 38 -17.14 2.13 -10.24
N TYR A 39 -16.92 2.45 -11.51
CA TYR A 39 -17.85 3.23 -12.34
C TYR A 39 -18.16 4.60 -11.77
N LEU A 40 -17.15 5.28 -11.26
CA LEU A 40 -17.29 6.62 -10.67
C LEU A 40 -16.34 7.62 -11.32
N ASN A 41 -16.69 8.88 -11.19
CA ASN A 41 -15.77 9.97 -11.53
C ASN A 41 -14.58 9.92 -10.58
N THR A 42 -13.38 10.20 -11.10
CA THR A 42 -12.13 10.10 -10.33
C THR A 42 -12.15 11.01 -9.10
N ASP A 43 -12.59 12.25 -9.25
CA ASP A 43 -12.62 13.19 -8.13
C ASP A 43 -13.64 12.79 -7.06
N TYR A 44 -14.81 12.37 -7.50
CA TYR A 44 -15.85 11.90 -6.58
C TYR A 44 -15.36 10.68 -5.80
N MET A 45 -14.78 9.72 -6.51
CA MET A 45 -14.24 8.51 -5.90
C MET A 45 -13.19 8.85 -4.84
N SER A 46 -12.26 9.75 -5.18
CA SER A 46 -11.18 10.12 -4.26
C SER A 46 -11.72 10.75 -2.98
N ARG A 47 -12.70 11.64 -3.11
CA ARG A 47 -13.31 12.29 -1.95
C ARG A 47 -14.09 11.29 -1.10
N MET A 48 -14.85 10.43 -1.74
CA MET A 48 -15.63 9.40 -1.05
C MET A 48 -14.72 8.45 -0.28
N PHE A 49 -13.65 7.99 -0.93
CA PHE A 49 -12.70 7.07 -0.29
C PHE A 49 -12.09 7.71 0.96
N LYS A 50 -11.63 8.95 0.83
CA LYS A 50 -11.02 9.66 1.97
C LYS A 50 -12.01 9.83 3.11
N LYS A 51 -13.25 10.15 2.78
CA LYS A 51 -14.30 10.32 3.79
C LYS A 51 -14.59 9.03 4.52
N GLU A 52 -14.71 7.92 3.80
CA GLU A 52 -15.06 6.64 4.40
C GLU A 52 -13.89 5.93 5.07
N LYS A 53 -12.71 6.03 4.48
CA LYS A 53 -11.53 5.32 4.99
C LYS A 53 -10.69 6.14 5.95
N GLY A 54 -10.82 7.47 5.91
CA GLY A 54 -10.03 8.36 6.76
C GLY A 54 -8.68 8.74 6.20
N VAL A 55 -8.25 8.12 5.09
CA VAL A 55 -6.98 8.44 4.42
C VAL A 55 -7.23 8.48 2.93
N SER A 56 -6.39 9.25 2.22
CA SER A 56 -6.49 9.31 0.77
C SER A 56 -6.06 7.98 0.14
N ILE A 57 -6.47 7.77 -1.12
CA ILE A 57 -6.07 6.58 -1.87
C ILE A 57 -4.54 6.52 -1.97
N SER A 58 -3.89 7.65 -2.24
CA SER A 58 -2.42 7.70 -2.34
C SER A 58 -1.76 7.28 -1.04
N ASN A 59 -2.27 7.77 0.09
CA ASN A 59 -1.72 7.40 1.39
C ASN A 59 -1.99 5.93 1.73
N TYR A 60 -3.12 5.42 1.32
CA TYR A 60 -3.44 4.00 1.53
C TYR A 60 -2.45 3.11 0.78
N ILE A 61 -2.17 3.45 -0.48
CA ILE A 61 -1.19 2.71 -1.29
C ILE A 61 0.20 2.82 -0.65
N LEU A 62 0.58 4.03 -0.26
CA LEU A 62 1.87 4.28 0.37
C LEU A 62 2.04 3.44 1.64
N GLN A 63 1.02 3.40 2.48
CA GLN A 63 1.07 2.64 3.72
C GLN A 63 1.22 1.14 3.46
N LYS A 64 0.55 0.62 2.44
CA LYS A 64 0.70 -0.78 2.06
C LYS A 64 2.12 -1.10 1.63
N ARG A 65 2.73 -0.20 0.87
CA ARG A 65 4.12 -0.37 0.42
C ARG A 65 5.09 -0.31 1.58
N VAL A 66 4.87 0.63 2.50
CA VAL A 66 5.72 0.74 3.70
C VAL A 66 5.62 -0.51 4.57
N ASP A 67 4.40 -1.00 4.79
CA ASP A 67 4.20 -2.20 5.61
C ASP A 67 4.88 -3.42 5.00
N GLU A 68 4.80 -3.59 3.69
CA GLU A 68 5.47 -4.71 3.02
C GLU A 68 6.99 -4.55 3.10
N ALA A 69 7.50 -3.33 2.93
CA ALA A 69 8.92 -3.07 3.07
C ALA A 69 9.42 -3.45 4.46
N LYS A 70 8.67 -3.10 5.50
CA LYS A 70 9.02 -3.46 6.87
C LYS A 70 9.13 -4.97 7.04
N LYS A 71 8.18 -5.71 6.48
CA LYS A 71 8.20 -7.18 6.55
C LYS A 71 9.43 -7.76 5.87
N LEU A 72 9.77 -7.24 4.69
CA LEU A 72 10.92 -7.73 3.94
C LEU A 72 12.24 -7.35 4.62
N LEU A 73 12.31 -6.16 5.20
CA LEU A 73 13.52 -5.71 5.89
C LEU A 73 13.79 -6.53 7.14
N CYS A 74 12.76 -6.89 7.87
CA CYS A 74 12.90 -7.64 9.12
C CYS A 74 12.93 -9.16 8.90
N GLY A 75 12.15 -9.65 7.94
CA GLY A 75 11.94 -11.08 7.75
C GLY A 75 12.83 -11.73 6.71
N SER A 76 13.72 -10.99 6.07
CA SER A 76 14.58 -11.52 5.05
C SER A 76 15.90 -10.76 5.01
N SER A 77 16.88 -11.33 4.31
CA SER A 77 18.19 -10.71 4.13
C SER A 77 18.39 -10.16 2.71
N ILE A 78 17.31 -10.04 1.95
CA ILE A 78 17.45 -9.52 0.58
C ILE A 78 17.99 -8.10 0.59
N PRO A 79 18.77 -7.72 -0.43
CA PRO A 79 19.34 -6.38 -0.48
C PRO A 79 18.27 -5.29 -0.43
N ILE A 80 18.58 -4.17 0.18
CA ILE A 80 17.61 -3.09 0.36
C ILE A 80 17.10 -2.55 -0.97
N ASN A 81 17.98 -2.44 -1.98
CA ASN A 81 17.55 -2.00 -3.30
C ASN A 81 16.59 -3.00 -3.95
N THR A 82 16.73 -4.29 -3.65
CA THR A 82 15.80 -5.31 -4.11
C THR A 82 14.44 -5.14 -3.43
N VAL A 83 14.44 -4.81 -2.15
CA VAL A 83 13.19 -4.50 -1.43
C VAL A 83 12.47 -3.36 -2.12
N SER A 84 13.21 -2.29 -2.45
CA SER A 84 12.66 -1.13 -3.14
C SER A 84 11.94 -1.53 -4.44
N LEU A 85 12.63 -2.30 -5.26
CA LEU A 85 12.06 -2.76 -6.54
C LEU A 85 10.83 -3.65 -6.34
N HIS A 86 10.90 -4.53 -5.36
CA HIS A 86 9.82 -5.48 -5.09
C HIS A 86 8.52 -4.78 -4.71
N ILE A 87 8.60 -3.68 -3.97
CA ILE A 87 7.41 -2.97 -3.53
C ILE A 87 6.95 -1.87 -4.50
N GLY A 88 7.62 -1.75 -5.66
CA GLY A 88 7.16 -0.89 -6.72
C GLY A 88 7.93 0.41 -6.94
N TYR A 89 9.09 0.58 -6.30
CA TYR A 89 9.90 1.79 -6.47
C TYR A 89 11.14 1.50 -7.29
N SER A 90 11.21 2.08 -8.48
CA SER A 90 12.39 1.95 -9.33
C SER A 90 13.54 2.87 -8.90
N ASN A 91 13.21 3.97 -8.22
CA ASN A 91 14.20 4.93 -7.73
C ASN A 91 14.52 4.64 -6.28
N PHE A 92 15.72 4.12 -6.03
CA PHE A 92 16.13 3.73 -4.69
C PHE A 92 16.25 4.92 -3.73
N SER A 93 16.75 6.07 -4.23
CA SER A 93 16.88 7.27 -3.41
C SER A 93 15.51 7.77 -2.95
N TYR A 94 14.53 7.74 -3.84
CA TYR A 94 13.17 8.12 -3.51
C TYR A 94 12.58 7.19 -2.44
N PHE A 95 12.80 5.88 -2.60
CA PHE A 95 12.34 4.90 -1.63
C PHE A 95 12.93 5.17 -0.25
N THR A 96 14.24 5.40 -0.18
CA THR A 96 14.93 5.66 1.08
C THR A 96 14.36 6.89 1.78
N LYS A 97 14.17 7.96 1.02
CA LYS A 97 13.60 9.20 1.55
C LYS A 97 12.17 9.00 2.06
N MET A 98 11.35 8.36 1.25
CA MET A 98 9.95 8.08 1.58
C MET A 98 9.86 7.21 2.83
N PHE A 99 10.66 6.17 2.92
CA PHE A 99 10.65 5.26 4.05
C PHE A 99 11.04 5.98 5.33
N LYS A 100 12.08 6.81 5.26
CA LYS A 100 12.52 7.59 6.42
C LYS A 100 11.46 8.61 6.85
N GLU A 101 10.80 9.26 5.91
CA GLU A 101 9.73 10.21 6.22
C GLU A 101 8.56 9.54 6.93
N ASN A 102 8.28 8.28 6.60
CA ASN A 102 7.12 7.56 7.14
C ASN A 102 7.42 6.76 8.39
N THR A 103 8.67 6.38 8.63
CA THR A 103 9.04 5.53 9.78
C THR A 103 10.01 6.19 10.75
N GLY A 104 10.65 7.28 10.32
CA GLY A 104 11.69 7.93 11.11
C GLY A 104 13.07 7.34 10.94
N LEU A 105 13.19 6.21 10.24
CA LEU A 105 14.46 5.51 10.04
C LEU A 105 14.65 5.22 8.55
N THR A 106 15.93 5.19 8.13
CA THR A 106 16.24 4.70 6.79
C THR A 106 15.96 3.19 6.74
N PRO A 107 15.79 2.61 5.55
CA PRO A 107 15.62 1.16 5.46
C PRO A 107 16.73 0.37 6.12
N LEU A 108 17.98 0.82 5.96
CA LEU A 108 19.12 0.15 6.57
C LEU A 108 19.05 0.24 8.10
N GLU A 109 18.77 1.43 8.62
CA GLU A 109 18.60 1.63 10.07
C GLU A 109 17.49 0.78 10.62
N TYR A 110 16.38 0.69 9.88
CA TYR A 110 15.23 -0.11 10.28
C TYR A 110 15.60 -1.59 10.36
N ARG A 111 16.31 -2.10 9.35
CA ARG A 111 16.76 -3.49 9.34
C ARG A 111 17.72 -3.76 10.52
N ARG A 112 18.65 -2.85 10.79
CA ARG A 112 19.58 -3.03 11.89
C ARG A 112 18.89 -3.04 13.24
N LYS A 113 17.89 -2.17 13.41
CA LYS A 113 17.20 -2.06 14.68
C LYS A 113 16.22 -3.21 14.93
N PHE A 114 15.44 -3.59 13.92
CA PHE A 114 14.37 -4.57 14.10
C PHE A 114 14.68 -5.94 13.50
N GLY A 115 15.54 -5.97 12.49
CA GLY A 115 15.89 -7.24 11.85
C GLY A 115 16.76 -8.13 12.71
N GLU A 116 17.60 -7.55 13.54
CA GLU A 116 18.50 -8.31 14.40
C GLU A 116 17.77 -9.19 15.39
N GLU A 117 16.58 -8.79 15.78
CA GLU A 117 15.77 -9.56 16.72
C GLU A 117 15.31 -10.89 16.12
N THR A 118 15.28 -11.00 14.81
CA THR A 118 14.83 -12.21 14.14
C THR A 118 15.95 -13.23 13.95
N HIS A 119 17.19 -12.89 14.25
CA HIS A 119 18.35 -13.75 14.06
C HIS A 119 18.78 -14.47 15.34
N VAL A 120 18.05 -14.27 16.38
CA VAL A 120 18.29 -14.96 17.65
C VAL A 120 17.57 -16.30 17.74
#